data_0bb20ab421d0e9d0a62172a57a01d14a
#
_entry.id   0bb20ab421d0e9d0a62172a57a01d14a
#
_cell.length_a   1.000
_cell.length_b   1.000
_cell.length_c   1.000
_cell.angle_alpha   90.00
_cell.angle_beta   90.00
_cell.angle_gamma   90.00
#
_symmetry.space_group_name_H-M   'P 1'
#
loop_
_entity.id
_entity.type
_entity.pdbx_description
1 polymer ?
#
loop_
_entity_poly.entity_id
_entity_poly.type
_entity_poly.pdbx_seq_one_letter_code
_entity_poly.pdbx_strand_id
1 'polypeptide(L)'
;MTEVAGKIAFITGGASGLGFAAARALAARGAAVILADIDAARVEEAAATLRGEGANALGIQLDVTSEESWAEAGAKAREFGPVRILFSNAGVGGGSGPFEQYDTDVWRWNYAVNAHAHLYACRTFLGDMKASGEASHLVITSSMVAIVPPPISVAYISSKYATLGIAMALRNELAGTCVDISVLMPGMSATRIVETTRDLRPVEVEVGKAAATSQAMQGVLASGMAPDKIGARVVEAIEAGEYWIFTHPEWKAMTELVTQDMLSSFGPSADPAYKGDDIDGLIAANGGRMFGAKV
;
A
#
# COMPACT_ATOMS: atom_id res chain seq x y z
N MET A 1 17.95 1.37 6.63
CA MET A 1 17.52 0.53 7.79
C MET A 1 16.94 1.44 8.85
N THR A 2 15.70 1.22 9.25
CA THR A 2 15.00 2.07 10.21
C THR A 2 14.71 1.27 11.48
N GLU A 3 15.35 1.64 12.59
CA GLU A 3 15.01 1.07 13.90
C GLU A 3 13.57 1.46 14.23
N VAL A 4 12.76 0.49 14.66
CA VAL A 4 11.33 0.66 14.92
C VAL A 4 11.08 1.16 16.35
N ALA A 5 11.87 0.69 17.31
CA ALA A 5 11.71 1.03 18.73
C ALA A 5 11.79 2.55 18.97
N GLY A 6 10.85 3.06 19.76
CA GLY A 6 10.76 4.47 20.12
C GLY A 6 10.23 5.40 19.02
N LYS A 7 9.92 4.89 17.81
CA LYS A 7 9.33 5.69 16.73
C LYS A 7 7.81 5.71 16.80
N ILE A 8 7.22 6.69 16.15
CA ILE A 8 5.77 6.77 15.97
C ILE A 8 5.43 6.33 14.55
N ALA A 9 4.54 5.36 14.45
CA ALA A 9 4.01 4.85 13.19
C ALA A 9 2.57 5.34 12.98
N PHE A 10 2.27 5.88 11.78
CA PHE A 10 0.92 6.22 11.33
C PHE A 10 0.47 5.20 10.29
N ILE A 11 -0.66 4.55 10.52
CA ILE A 11 -1.14 3.41 9.71
C ILE A 11 -2.56 3.68 9.23
N THR A 12 -2.78 3.77 7.90
CA THR A 12 -4.13 3.86 7.33
C THR A 12 -4.75 2.49 7.12
N GLY A 13 -6.08 2.38 7.27
CA GLY A 13 -6.77 1.10 7.32
C GLY A 13 -6.37 0.31 8.58
N GLY A 14 -6.14 1.04 9.68
CA GLY A 14 -5.57 0.50 10.91
C GLY A 14 -6.54 -0.27 11.80
N ALA A 15 -7.86 -0.18 11.52
CA ALA A 15 -8.88 -0.84 12.35
C ALA A 15 -8.99 -2.35 12.11
N SER A 16 -8.39 -2.90 11.05
CA SER A 16 -8.51 -4.32 10.73
C SER A 16 -7.42 -4.83 9.79
N GLY A 17 -7.43 -6.14 9.51
CA GLY A 17 -6.64 -6.77 8.45
C GLY A 17 -5.13 -6.49 8.55
N LEU A 18 -4.52 -6.14 7.42
CA LEU A 18 -3.08 -5.93 7.33
C LEU A 18 -2.62 -4.70 8.13
N GLY A 19 -3.41 -3.63 8.14
CA GLY A 19 -3.09 -2.40 8.89
C GLY A 19 -3.02 -2.66 10.39
N PHE A 20 -4.03 -3.33 10.96
CA PHE A 20 -4.04 -3.67 12.37
C PHE A 20 -2.94 -4.66 12.74
N ALA A 21 -2.71 -5.68 11.91
CA ALA A 21 -1.65 -6.66 12.14
C ALA A 21 -0.25 -6.01 12.13
N ALA A 22 0.00 -5.08 11.20
CA ALA A 22 1.25 -4.34 11.16
C ALA A 22 1.39 -3.39 12.36
N ALA A 23 0.30 -2.71 12.77
CA ALA A 23 0.30 -1.86 13.97
C ALA A 23 0.67 -2.66 15.22
N ARG A 24 0.06 -3.85 15.40
CA ARG A 24 0.38 -4.75 16.51
C ARG A 24 1.85 -5.21 16.48
N ALA A 25 2.36 -5.56 15.29
CA ALA A 25 3.74 -6.00 15.13
C ALA A 25 4.74 -4.85 15.41
N LEU A 26 4.44 -3.62 14.97
CA LEU A 26 5.23 -2.41 15.26
C LEU A 26 5.21 -2.10 16.76
N ALA A 27 4.05 -2.15 17.40
CA ALA A 27 3.91 -1.95 18.84
C ALA A 27 4.70 -2.98 19.64
N ALA A 28 4.69 -4.25 19.24
CA ALA A 28 5.49 -5.31 19.87
C ALA A 28 7.01 -5.09 19.75
N ARG A 29 7.47 -4.25 18.80
CA ARG A 29 8.87 -3.80 18.66
C ARG A 29 9.14 -2.46 19.36
N GLY A 30 8.19 -1.96 20.16
CA GLY A 30 8.35 -0.73 20.95
C GLY A 30 8.04 0.56 20.21
N ALA A 31 7.36 0.52 19.07
CA ALA A 31 6.82 1.71 18.43
C ALA A 31 5.54 2.18 19.15
N ALA A 32 5.32 3.50 19.21
CA ALA A 32 3.99 4.05 19.40
C ALA A 32 3.24 4.02 18.07
N VAL A 33 1.92 3.76 18.08
CA VAL A 33 1.16 3.56 16.85
C VAL A 33 -0.07 4.45 16.81
N ILE A 34 -0.30 5.08 15.66
CA ILE A 34 -1.52 5.83 15.33
C ILE A 34 -2.26 5.02 14.27
N LEU A 35 -3.40 4.47 14.65
CA LEU A 35 -4.28 3.78 13.73
C LEU A 35 -5.28 4.79 13.15
N ALA A 36 -5.38 4.84 11.83
CA ALA A 36 -6.32 5.70 11.14
C ALA A 36 -7.26 4.87 10.26
N ASP A 37 -8.56 5.08 10.38
CA ASP A 37 -9.58 4.34 9.62
C ASP A 37 -10.83 5.20 9.43
N ILE A 38 -11.64 4.88 8.42
CA ILE A 38 -12.89 5.59 8.16
C ILE A 38 -13.95 5.31 9.26
N ASP A 39 -13.91 4.12 9.87
CA ASP A 39 -14.81 3.71 10.93
C ASP A 39 -14.26 4.14 12.29
N ALA A 40 -14.79 5.25 12.82
CA ALA A 40 -14.37 5.83 14.09
C ALA A 40 -14.50 4.87 15.28
N ALA A 41 -15.57 4.07 15.33
CA ALA A 41 -15.80 3.15 16.42
C ALA A 41 -14.79 1.99 16.39
N ARG A 42 -14.57 1.41 15.23
CA ARG A 42 -13.62 0.29 15.05
C ARG A 42 -12.18 0.72 15.26
N VAL A 43 -11.79 1.91 14.81
CA VAL A 43 -10.39 2.35 15.00
C VAL A 43 -10.10 2.61 16.47
N GLU A 44 -11.07 3.13 17.24
CA GLU A 44 -10.91 3.30 18.67
C GLU A 44 -10.88 1.95 19.42
N GLU A 45 -11.73 0.99 19.04
CA GLU A 45 -11.69 -0.37 19.58
C GLU A 45 -10.33 -1.04 19.32
N ALA A 46 -9.81 -0.90 18.09
CA ALA A 46 -8.49 -1.43 17.71
C ALA A 46 -7.37 -0.78 18.54
N ALA A 47 -7.39 0.55 18.69
CA ALA A 47 -6.42 1.26 19.53
C ALA A 47 -6.54 0.86 21.01
N ALA A 48 -7.76 0.71 21.53
CA ALA A 48 -8.00 0.25 22.89
C ALA A 48 -7.45 -1.18 23.11
N THR A 49 -7.60 -2.06 22.12
CA THR A 49 -7.03 -3.41 22.16
C THR A 49 -5.50 -3.35 22.32
N LEU A 50 -4.82 -2.55 21.51
CA LEU A 50 -3.36 -2.41 21.58
C LEU A 50 -2.92 -1.75 22.91
N ARG A 51 -3.67 -0.77 23.42
CA ARG A 51 -3.41 -0.20 24.76
C ARG A 51 -3.57 -1.25 25.86
N GLY A 52 -4.56 -2.13 25.74
CA GLY A 52 -4.74 -3.28 26.64
C GLY A 52 -3.58 -4.29 26.58
N GLU A 53 -2.88 -4.37 25.47
CA GLU A 53 -1.65 -5.16 25.28
C GLU A 53 -0.39 -4.40 25.74
N GLY A 54 -0.54 -3.17 26.27
CA GLY A 54 0.56 -2.36 26.80
C GLY A 54 1.21 -1.41 25.79
N ALA A 55 0.65 -1.27 24.59
CA ALA A 55 1.17 -0.36 23.59
C ALA A 55 0.72 1.10 23.81
N ASN A 56 1.55 2.06 23.39
CA ASN A 56 1.12 3.45 23.25
C ASN A 56 0.41 3.59 21.89
N ALA A 57 -0.94 3.64 21.92
CA ALA A 57 -1.76 3.61 20.70
C ALA A 57 -2.86 4.67 20.71
N LEU A 58 -3.06 5.33 19.56
CA LEU A 58 -4.09 6.33 19.30
C LEU A 58 -4.95 5.90 18.11
N GLY A 59 -6.28 5.99 18.23
CA GLY A 59 -7.23 5.83 17.13
C GLY A 59 -7.61 7.20 16.56
N ILE A 60 -7.63 7.33 15.23
CA ILE A 60 -8.05 8.55 14.52
C ILE A 60 -9.02 8.17 13.41
N GLN A 61 -10.18 8.82 13.36
CA GLN A 61 -11.04 8.71 12.20
C GLN A 61 -10.39 9.41 11.01
N LEU A 62 -10.34 8.74 9.85
CA LEU A 62 -9.76 9.28 8.62
C LEU A 62 -10.47 8.71 7.39
N ASP A 63 -11.11 9.58 6.63
CA ASP A 63 -11.43 9.31 5.24
C ASP A 63 -10.21 9.62 4.36
N VAL A 64 -9.55 8.58 3.86
CA VAL A 64 -8.34 8.71 3.05
C VAL A 64 -8.57 9.39 1.70
N THR A 65 -9.83 9.59 1.29
CA THR A 65 -10.20 10.28 0.04
C THR A 65 -10.38 11.80 0.22
N SER A 66 -10.42 12.29 1.47
CA SER A 66 -10.66 13.70 1.82
C SER A 66 -9.38 14.41 2.27
N GLU A 67 -8.98 15.47 1.56
CA GLU A 67 -7.84 16.31 1.96
C GLU A 67 -8.08 16.99 3.31
N GLU A 68 -9.32 17.39 3.60
CA GLU A 68 -9.70 17.98 4.89
C GLU A 68 -9.51 16.98 6.04
N SER A 69 -10.00 15.75 5.86
CA SER A 69 -9.82 14.68 6.83
C SER A 69 -8.33 14.38 7.10
N TRP A 70 -7.48 14.44 6.05
CA TRP A 70 -6.04 14.31 6.20
C TRP A 70 -5.40 15.47 6.99
N ALA A 71 -5.88 16.72 6.79
CA ALA A 71 -5.40 17.86 7.54
C ALA A 71 -5.69 17.71 9.04
N GLU A 72 -6.91 17.32 9.40
CA GLU A 72 -7.31 17.03 10.78
C GLU A 72 -6.52 15.87 11.40
N ALA A 73 -6.42 14.75 10.67
CA ALA A 73 -5.67 13.59 11.14
C ALA A 73 -4.19 13.91 11.34
N GLY A 74 -3.60 14.68 10.42
CA GLY A 74 -2.21 15.16 10.53
C GLY A 74 -1.98 16.05 11.74
N ALA A 75 -2.93 16.95 12.08
CA ALA A 75 -2.86 17.78 13.27
C ALA A 75 -2.85 16.94 14.55
N LYS A 76 -3.82 16.01 14.68
CA LYS A 76 -3.89 15.07 15.82
C LYS A 76 -2.65 14.19 15.93
N ALA A 77 -2.11 13.75 14.80
CA ALA A 77 -0.90 12.94 14.79
C ALA A 77 0.32 13.74 15.31
N ARG A 78 0.45 15.02 14.94
CA ARG A 78 1.54 15.88 15.43
C ARG A 78 1.43 16.17 16.94
N GLU A 79 0.22 16.26 17.48
CA GLU A 79 0.00 16.38 18.93
C GLU A 79 0.46 15.13 19.67
N PHE A 80 0.27 13.93 19.07
CA PHE A 80 0.74 12.66 19.64
C PHE A 80 2.28 12.55 19.54
N GLY A 81 2.87 13.09 18.48
CA GLY A 81 4.30 13.19 18.30
C GLY A 81 4.76 13.05 16.84
N PRO A 82 6.07 13.12 16.59
CA PRO A 82 6.62 13.13 15.25
C PRO A 82 6.54 11.75 14.59
N VAL A 83 5.75 11.63 13.52
CA VAL A 83 5.65 10.40 12.71
C VAL A 83 6.97 10.13 12.01
N ARG A 84 7.50 8.91 12.15
CA ARG A 84 8.72 8.42 11.49
C ARG A 84 8.50 7.18 10.64
N ILE A 85 7.38 6.50 10.85
CA ILE A 85 6.96 5.37 10.01
C ILE A 85 5.56 5.71 9.48
N LEU A 86 5.42 5.79 8.16
CA LEU A 86 4.14 6.00 7.49
C LEU A 86 3.76 4.73 6.74
N PHE A 87 2.72 4.04 7.20
CA PHE A 87 2.17 2.89 6.49
C PHE A 87 0.87 3.28 5.78
N SER A 88 0.98 3.66 4.53
CA SER A 88 -0.14 3.97 3.64
C SER A 88 -0.73 2.66 3.09
N ASN A 89 -1.72 2.13 3.81
CA ASN A 89 -2.21 0.77 3.62
C ASN A 89 -3.70 0.68 3.27
N ALA A 90 -4.52 1.66 3.63
CA ALA A 90 -5.95 1.64 3.33
C ALA A 90 -6.23 1.25 1.87
N GLY A 91 -7.20 0.38 1.67
CA GLY A 91 -7.53 -0.09 0.33
C GLY A 91 -8.85 -0.85 0.29
N VAL A 92 -9.46 -0.85 -0.88
CA VAL A 92 -10.73 -1.51 -1.18
C VAL A 92 -10.60 -2.35 -2.45
N GLY A 93 -11.41 -3.39 -2.57
CA GLY A 93 -11.56 -4.12 -3.82
C GLY A 93 -12.29 -3.30 -4.87
N GLY A 94 -12.22 -3.71 -6.12
CA GLY A 94 -13.01 -3.13 -7.20
C GLY A 94 -14.35 -3.85 -7.36
N GLY A 95 -15.20 -3.34 -8.23
CA GLY A 95 -16.34 -4.07 -8.74
C GLY A 95 -15.92 -5.28 -9.57
N SER A 96 -16.86 -6.07 -10.03
CA SER A 96 -16.65 -7.18 -10.95
C SER A 96 -17.53 -7.00 -12.20
N GLY A 97 -17.13 -7.61 -13.30
CA GLY A 97 -17.89 -7.59 -14.55
C GLY A 97 -17.03 -7.16 -15.74
N PRO A 98 -17.63 -7.16 -16.96
CA PRO A 98 -16.97 -6.67 -18.16
C PRO A 98 -16.56 -5.22 -18.03
N PHE A 99 -15.42 -4.87 -18.57
CA PHE A 99 -14.84 -3.53 -18.43
C PHE A 99 -15.76 -2.41 -18.96
N GLU A 100 -16.41 -2.65 -20.10
CA GLU A 100 -17.34 -1.71 -20.72
C GLU A 100 -18.64 -1.46 -19.92
N GLN A 101 -18.89 -2.26 -18.88
CA GLN A 101 -20.06 -2.17 -18.01
C GLN A 101 -19.71 -1.64 -16.60
N TYR A 102 -18.46 -1.23 -16.39
CA TYR A 102 -18.03 -0.72 -15.09
C TYR A 102 -18.76 0.58 -14.74
N ASP A 103 -19.28 0.65 -13.52
CA ASP A 103 -19.81 1.89 -12.98
C ASP A 103 -18.68 2.90 -12.75
N THR A 104 -18.89 4.12 -13.24
CA THR A 104 -17.87 5.19 -13.21
C THR A 104 -17.57 5.66 -11.78
N ASP A 105 -18.58 5.67 -10.89
CA ASP A 105 -18.37 6.15 -9.52
C ASP A 105 -17.65 5.09 -8.69
N VAL A 106 -17.92 3.80 -8.92
CA VAL A 106 -17.13 2.70 -8.35
C VAL A 106 -15.68 2.77 -8.83
N TRP A 107 -15.46 3.05 -10.12
CA TRP A 107 -14.11 3.24 -10.68
C TRP A 107 -13.37 4.39 -10.00
N ARG A 108 -13.98 5.58 -9.94
CA ARG A 108 -13.42 6.78 -9.32
C ARG A 108 -13.11 6.57 -7.84
N TRP A 109 -14.05 5.99 -7.10
CA TRP A 109 -13.88 5.68 -5.69
C TRP A 109 -12.72 4.71 -5.45
N ASN A 110 -12.61 3.66 -6.26
CA ASN A 110 -11.52 2.70 -6.14
C ASN A 110 -10.15 3.36 -6.31
N TYR A 111 -10.01 4.25 -7.30
CA TYR A 111 -8.80 5.03 -7.50
C TYR A 111 -8.55 6.06 -6.38
N ALA A 112 -9.59 6.72 -5.90
CA ALA A 112 -9.47 7.66 -4.78
C ALA A 112 -8.90 6.99 -3.53
N VAL A 113 -9.41 5.80 -3.19
CA VAL A 113 -8.94 5.05 -2.02
C VAL A 113 -7.58 4.39 -2.27
N ASN A 114 -7.41 3.66 -3.38
CA ASN A 114 -6.24 2.80 -3.57
C ASN A 114 -5.01 3.52 -4.12
N ALA A 115 -5.18 4.66 -4.80
CA ALA A 115 -4.08 5.36 -5.46
C ALA A 115 -3.92 6.81 -4.97
N HIS A 116 -4.97 7.65 -5.03
CA HIS A 116 -4.86 9.07 -4.68
C HIS A 116 -4.55 9.28 -3.19
N ALA A 117 -5.06 8.43 -2.31
CA ALA A 117 -4.80 8.49 -0.87
C ALA A 117 -3.30 8.50 -0.52
N HIS A 118 -2.45 7.85 -1.33
CA HIS A 118 -1.01 7.87 -1.13
C HIS A 118 -0.39 9.26 -1.31
N LEU A 119 -0.95 10.07 -2.25
CA LEU A 119 -0.52 11.47 -2.41
C LEU A 119 -0.83 12.28 -1.16
N TYR A 120 -2.04 12.14 -0.60
CA TYR A 120 -2.44 12.87 0.60
C TYR A 120 -1.62 12.46 1.82
N ALA A 121 -1.36 11.16 1.97
CA ALA A 121 -0.48 10.63 3.02
C ALA A 121 0.93 11.24 2.94
N CYS A 122 1.52 11.27 1.74
CA CYS A 122 2.83 11.86 1.51
C CYS A 122 2.83 13.37 1.77
N ARG A 123 1.82 14.11 1.31
CA ARG A 123 1.68 15.55 1.58
C ARG A 123 1.60 15.86 3.07
N THR A 124 0.95 14.99 3.84
CA THR A 124 0.75 15.20 5.28
C THR A 124 2.02 14.98 6.09
N PHE A 125 2.84 13.98 5.74
CA PHE A 125 3.94 13.55 6.62
C PHE A 125 5.34 13.60 6.00
N LEU A 126 5.48 13.42 4.69
CA LEU A 126 6.78 13.19 4.06
C LEU A 126 7.71 14.41 4.19
N GLY A 127 7.15 15.63 4.18
CA GLY A 127 7.91 16.87 4.42
C GLY A 127 8.57 16.89 5.80
N ASP A 128 7.79 16.60 6.85
CA ASP A 128 8.26 16.54 8.23
C ASP A 128 9.26 15.39 8.44
N MET A 129 9.02 14.23 7.81
CA MET A 129 9.93 13.08 7.86
C MET A 129 11.30 13.45 7.23
N LYS A 130 11.32 14.07 6.04
CA LYS A 130 12.57 14.52 5.38
C LYS A 130 13.28 15.62 6.18
N ALA A 131 12.55 16.62 6.68
CA ALA A 131 13.12 17.75 7.41
C ALA A 131 13.75 17.34 8.76
N SER A 132 13.31 16.24 9.35
CA SER A 132 13.84 15.75 10.62
C SER A 132 15.31 15.29 10.56
N GLY A 133 15.78 14.85 9.40
CA GLY A 133 17.07 14.19 9.24
C GLY A 133 17.18 12.82 9.92
N GLU A 134 16.13 12.37 10.62
CA GLU A 134 16.11 11.08 11.30
C GLU A 134 15.68 9.94 10.36
N ALA A 135 16.27 8.76 10.52
CA ALA A 135 15.88 7.58 9.76
C ALA A 135 14.36 7.34 9.88
N SER A 136 13.67 7.41 8.76
CA SER A 136 12.23 7.33 8.63
C SER A 136 11.87 6.32 7.53
N HIS A 137 10.63 5.80 7.54
CA HIS A 137 10.24 4.77 6.59
C HIS A 137 8.82 4.98 6.08
N LEU A 138 8.65 4.92 4.76
CA LEU A 138 7.36 4.89 4.08
C LEU A 138 7.09 3.47 3.59
N VAL A 139 5.94 2.90 3.95
CA VAL A 139 5.44 1.65 3.38
C VAL A 139 4.16 1.93 2.59
N ILE A 140 4.10 1.45 1.36
CA ILE A 140 2.91 1.56 0.50
C ILE A 140 2.39 0.16 0.17
N THR A 141 1.09 -0.08 0.38
CA THR A 141 0.46 -1.37 0.06
C THR A 141 -0.06 -1.41 -1.37
N SER A 142 0.64 -2.11 -2.26
CA SER A 142 0.13 -2.51 -3.57
C SER A 142 -0.49 -3.93 -3.51
N SER A 143 -0.16 -4.81 -4.42
CA SER A 143 -0.62 -6.21 -4.44
C SER A 143 0.15 -7.00 -5.51
N MET A 144 0.22 -8.32 -5.36
CA MET A 144 0.72 -9.22 -6.42
C MET A 144 -0.07 -9.09 -7.72
N VAL A 145 -1.35 -8.68 -7.67
CA VAL A 145 -2.15 -8.44 -8.89
C VAL A 145 -1.63 -7.28 -9.75
N ALA A 146 -0.78 -6.41 -9.20
CA ALA A 146 -0.07 -5.37 -9.95
C ALA A 146 1.14 -5.91 -10.76
N ILE A 147 1.45 -7.19 -10.68
CA ILE A 147 2.47 -7.85 -11.49
C ILE A 147 1.84 -8.99 -12.29
N VAL A 148 1.00 -9.78 -11.64
CA VAL A 148 0.33 -10.95 -12.20
C VAL A 148 -1.19 -10.70 -12.14
N PRO A 149 -1.79 -10.03 -13.17
CA PRO A 149 -3.21 -9.67 -13.14
C PRO A 149 -4.11 -10.87 -13.43
N PRO A 150 -4.89 -11.34 -12.45
CA PRO A 150 -5.92 -12.34 -12.70
C PRO A 150 -7.16 -11.71 -13.37
N PRO A 151 -8.01 -12.47 -14.05
CA PRO A 151 -9.19 -11.93 -14.75
C PRO A 151 -10.35 -11.64 -13.77
N ILE A 152 -10.15 -10.78 -12.76
CA ILE A 152 -11.14 -10.53 -11.71
C ILE A 152 -11.75 -9.12 -11.75
N SER A 153 -10.96 -8.10 -11.54
CA SER A 153 -11.43 -6.72 -11.34
C SER A 153 -10.46 -5.73 -11.95
N VAL A 154 -10.83 -5.16 -13.10
CA VAL A 154 -9.96 -4.22 -13.81
C VAL A 154 -9.71 -2.95 -12.98
N ALA A 155 -10.72 -2.42 -12.27
CA ALA A 155 -10.56 -1.25 -11.42
C ALA A 155 -9.56 -1.50 -10.29
N TYR A 156 -9.67 -2.62 -9.59
CA TYR A 156 -8.73 -2.99 -8.52
C TYR A 156 -7.32 -3.20 -9.06
N ILE A 157 -7.17 -4.01 -10.10
CA ILE A 157 -5.87 -4.31 -10.71
C ILE A 157 -5.18 -3.03 -11.16
N SER A 158 -5.87 -2.20 -11.95
CA SER A 158 -5.30 -0.95 -12.47
C SER A 158 -4.95 0.04 -11.36
N SER A 159 -5.76 0.15 -10.32
CA SER A 159 -5.43 0.99 -9.15
C SER A 159 -4.19 0.49 -8.41
N LYS A 160 -3.97 -0.84 -8.30
CA LYS A 160 -2.78 -1.41 -7.68
C LYS A 160 -1.53 -1.31 -8.56
N TYR A 161 -1.68 -1.31 -9.91
CA TYR A 161 -0.60 -0.91 -10.81
C TYR A 161 -0.23 0.57 -10.64
N ALA A 162 -1.21 1.47 -10.53
CA ALA A 162 -0.96 2.89 -10.25
C ALA A 162 -0.20 3.06 -8.92
N THR A 163 -0.63 2.36 -7.88
CA THR A 163 0.06 2.34 -6.57
C THR A 163 1.50 1.86 -6.68
N LEU A 164 1.74 0.78 -7.44
CA LEU A 164 3.10 0.28 -7.68
C LEU A 164 3.95 1.33 -8.41
N GLY A 165 3.41 1.97 -9.45
CA GLY A 165 4.08 3.05 -10.17
C GLY A 165 4.45 4.24 -9.26
N ILE A 166 3.54 4.64 -8.37
CA ILE A 166 3.80 5.67 -7.35
C ILE A 166 4.97 5.25 -6.44
N ALA A 167 4.96 4.02 -5.92
CA ALA A 167 6.02 3.53 -5.03
C ALA A 167 7.38 3.48 -5.75
N MET A 168 7.41 3.06 -7.02
CA MET A 168 8.64 3.02 -7.83
C MET A 168 9.19 4.43 -8.11
N ALA A 169 8.33 5.40 -8.41
CA ALA A 169 8.73 6.78 -8.61
C ALA A 169 9.28 7.40 -7.31
N LEU A 170 8.57 7.21 -6.19
CA LEU A 170 9.01 7.69 -4.89
C LEU A 170 10.33 7.05 -4.43
N ARG A 171 10.62 5.81 -4.79
CA ARG A 171 11.91 5.18 -4.51
C ARG A 171 13.07 5.98 -5.10
N ASN A 172 12.91 6.50 -6.31
CA ASN A 172 13.92 7.34 -6.95
C ASN A 172 13.98 8.73 -6.28
N GLU A 173 12.83 9.34 -6.00
CA GLU A 173 12.75 10.67 -5.37
C GLU A 173 13.37 10.69 -3.96
N LEU A 174 13.15 9.64 -3.18
CA LEU A 174 13.62 9.53 -1.80
C LEU A 174 15.08 9.09 -1.69
N ALA A 175 15.68 8.64 -2.79
CA ALA A 175 17.05 8.15 -2.79
C ALA A 175 18.05 9.24 -2.32
N GLY A 176 18.79 8.93 -1.25
CA GLY A 176 19.75 9.85 -0.63
C GLY A 176 19.14 10.78 0.41
N THR A 177 17.85 10.67 0.72
CA THR A 177 17.22 11.29 1.89
C THR A 177 17.30 10.38 3.12
N CYS A 178 16.79 10.84 4.26
CA CYS A 178 16.67 10.01 5.47
C CYS A 178 15.40 9.13 5.49
N VAL A 179 14.62 9.12 4.41
CA VAL A 179 13.36 8.36 4.32
C VAL A 179 13.55 7.17 3.38
N ASP A 180 13.58 5.97 3.94
CA ASP A 180 13.51 4.73 3.18
C ASP A 180 12.08 4.45 2.72
N ILE A 181 11.90 3.63 1.68
CA ILE A 181 10.59 3.23 1.18
C ILE A 181 10.53 1.73 0.94
N SER A 182 9.39 1.13 1.27
CA SER A 182 9.03 -0.24 0.90
C SER A 182 7.69 -0.28 0.17
N VAL A 183 7.53 -1.25 -0.71
CA VAL A 183 6.24 -1.58 -1.32
C VAL A 183 5.83 -2.99 -0.88
N LEU A 184 4.70 -3.06 -0.18
CA LEU A 184 4.10 -4.32 0.24
C LEU A 184 3.28 -4.91 -0.92
N MET A 185 3.61 -6.14 -1.29
CA MET A 185 3.01 -6.88 -2.41
C MET A 185 2.33 -8.16 -1.90
N PRO A 186 1.19 -8.06 -1.21
CA PRO A 186 0.52 -9.24 -0.70
C PRO A 186 -0.16 -10.02 -1.83
N GLY A 187 -0.13 -11.34 -1.68
CA GLY A 187 -1.03 -12.24 -2.39
C GLY A 187 -2.37 -12.37 -1.65
N MET A 188 -2.94 -13.58 -1.65
CA MET A 188 -4.21 -13.83 -0.95
C MET A 188 -4.02 -13.77 0.57
N SER A 189 -4.76 -12.88 1.22
CA SER A 189 -4.66 -12.62 2.65
C SER A 189 -6.03 -12.73 3.30
N ALA A 190 -6.11 -13.36 4.45
CA ALA A 190 -7.35 -13.56 5.21
C ALA A 190 -7.82 -12.24 5.85
N THR A 191 -8.29 -11.30 5.02
CA THR A 191 -8.74 -9.97 5.43
C THR A 191 -10.21 -9.75 5.08
N ARG A 192 -10.80 -8.70 5.65
CA ARG A 192 -12.19 -8.29 5.40
C ARG A 192 -12.36 -7.39 4.17
N ILE A 193 -11.40 -7.39 3.23
CA ILE A 193 -11.43 -6.46 2.08
C ILE A 193 -12.71 -6.58 1.24
N VAL A 194 -13.28 -7.78 1.10
CA VAL A 194 -14.54 -8.00 0.35
C VAL A 194 -15.71 -7.36 1.08
N GLU A 195 -15.81 -7.57 2.40
CA GLU A 195 -16.85 -6.99 3.25
C GLU A 195 -16.73 -5.46 3.27
N THR A 196 -15.53 -4.95 3.56
CA THR A 196 -15.25 -3.52 3.57
C THR A 196 -15.61 -2.86 2.24
N THR A 197 -15.27 -3.51 1.12
CA THR A 197 -15.62 -3.01 -0.22
C THR A 197 -17.12 -2.95 -0.44
N ARG A 198 -17.85 -3.98 0.01
CA ARG A 198 -19.30 -4.01 -0.10
C ARG A 198 -19.95 -2.90 0.75
N ASP A 199 -19.49 -2.75 2.00
CA ASP A 199 -20.10 -1.85 2.98
C ASP A 199 -19.81 -0.36 2.69
N LEU A 200 -18.68 -0.05 2.03
CA LEU A 200 -18.24 1.32 1.73
C LEU A 200 -18.45 1.78 0.28
N ARG A 201 -18.85 0.89 -0.61
CA ARG A 201 -19.01 1.22 -2.02
C ARG A 201 -20.13 2.26 -2.22
N PRO A 202 -19.93 3.31 -3.06
CA PRO A 202 -20.85 4.43 -3.21
C PRO A 202 -22.15 4.08 -3.94
N VAL A 203 -22.25 2.93 -4.59
CA VAL A 203 -23.40 2.52 -5.40
C VAL A 203 -23.85 1.12 -4.99
N GLU A 204 -25.14 0.93 -4.77
CA GLU A 204 -25.73 -0.40 -4.61
C GLU A 204 -25.66 -1.14 -5.96
N VAL A 205 -24.91 -2.22 -6.01
CA VAL A 205 -24.89 -3.10 -7.18
C VAL A 205 -25.98 -4.16 -7.02
N GLU A 206 -26.78 -4.36 -8.07
CA GLU A 206 -27.85 -5.36 -8.11
C GLU A 206 -27.37 -6.72 -7.58
N VAL A 207 -28.16 -7.27 -6.68
CA VAL A 207 -27.93 -8.57 -6.03
C VAL A 207 -28.13 -9.68 -7.08
N GLY A 208 -27.06 -10.41 -7.39
CA GLY A 208 -27.15 -11.50 -8.38
C GLY A 208 -25.77 -12.16 -8.58
N LYS A 209 -25.26 -12.11 -9.80
CA LYS A 209 -23.94 -12.68 -10.15
C LYS A 209 -22.78 -12.04 -9.36
N ALA A 210 -22.86 -10.76 -9.05
CA ALA A 210 -21.86 -10.04 -8.26
C ALA A 210 -21.79 -10.53 -6.81
N ALA A 211 -22.93 -10.88 -6.20
CA ALA A 211 -22.97 -11.43 -4.85
C ALA A 211 -22.33 -12.83 -4.78
N ALA A 212 -22.63 -13.69 -5.75
CA ALA A 212 -22.02 -15.02 -5.83
C ALA A 212 -20.50 -14.95 -6.03
N THR A 213 -20.02 -14.03 -6.88
CA THR A 213 -18.58 -13.81 -7.10
C THR A 213 -17.91 -13.27 -5.82
N SER A 214 -18.56 -12.36 -5.11
CA SER A 214 -18.06 -11.81 -3.83
C SER A 214 -17.98 -12.89 -2.76
N GLN A 215 -18.98 -13.75 -2.66
CA GLN A 215 -18.99 -14.86 -1.69
C GLN A 215 -17.91 -15.92 -2.00
N ALA A 216 -17.73 -16.26 -3.28
CA ALA A 216 -16.67 -17.16 -3.70
C ALA A 216 -15.29 -16.56 -3.39
N MET A 217 -15.09 -15.27 -3.68
CA MET A 217 -13.84 -14.57 -3.37
C MET A 217 -13.59 -14.51 -1.86
N GLN A 218 -14.62 -14.27 -1.04
CA GLN A 218 -14.49 -14.28 0.42
C GLN A 218 -14.02 -15.66 0.92
N GLY A 219 -14.56 -16.75 0.37
CA GLY A 219 -14.11 -18.10 0.69
C GLY A 219 -12.64 -18.35 0.33
N VAL A 220 -12.22 -17.86 -0.83
CA VAL A 220 -10.82 -17.96 -1.27
C VAL A 220 -9.89 -17.13 -0.37
N LEU A 221 -10.27 -15.91 -0.02
CA LEU A 221 -9.47 -15.06 0.86
C LEU A 221 -9.41 -15.59 2.30
N ALA A 222 -10.46 -16.24 2.79
CA ALA A 222 -10.46 -16.83 4.13
C ALA A 222 -9.38 -17.94 4.31
N SER A 223 -8.97 -18.59 3.21
CA SER A 223 -7.87 -19.55 3.22
C SER A 223 -6.49 -18.91 2.96
N GLY A 224 -6.43 -17.60 2.77
CA GLY A 224 -5.20 -16.86 2.52
C GLY A 224 -4.31 -16.75 3.76
N MET A 225 -3.13 -16.15 3.57
CA MET A 225 -2.17 -15.95 4.67
C MET A 225 -2.77 -15.10 5.79
N ALA A 226 -2.56 -15.52 7.03
CA ALA A 226 -3.01 -14.78 8.21
C ALA A 226 -2.37 -13.38 8.25
N PRO A 227 -3.14 -12.31 8.51
CA PRO A 227 -2.64 -10.93 8.56
C PRO A 227 -1.44 -10.73 9.48
N ASP A 228 -1.40 -11.41 10.63
CA ASP A 228 -0.30 -11.29 11.60
C ASP A 228 1.06 -11.70 11.01
N LYS A 229 1.09 -12.71 10.12
CA LYS A 229 2.32 -13.10 9.43
C LYS A 229 2.81 -12.02 8.46
N ILE A 230 1.86 -11.36 7.80
CA ILE A 230 2.17 -10.25 6.89
C ILE A 230 2.63 -9.03 7.70
N GLY A 231 1.95 -8.70 8.79
CA GLY A 231 2.35 -7.61 9.69
C GLY A 231 3.75 -7.78 10.24
N ALA A 232 4.10 -8.98 10.70
CA ALA A 232 5.46 -9.32 11.16
C ALA A 232 6.49 -9.11 10.03
N ARG A 233 6.19 -9.58 8.81
CA ARG A 233 7.08 -9.44 7.65
C ARG A 233 7.30 -7.98 7.24
N VAL A 234 6.27 -7.13 7.38
CA VAL A 234 6.39 -5.68 7.14
C VAL A 234 7.41 -5.06 8.10
N VAL A 235 7.35 -5.40 9.38
CA VAL A 235 8.29 -4.87 10.39
C VAL A 235 9.72 -5.32 10.09
N GLU A 236 9.93 -6.60 9.80
CA GLU A 236 11.25 -7.13 9.40
C GLU A 236 11.82 -6.38 8.19
N ALA A 237 10.99 -6.10 7.18
CA ALA A 237 11.40 -5.37 5.98
C ALA A 237 11.78 -3.91 6.28
N ILE A 238 11.04 -3.23 7.16
CA ILE A 238 11.36 -1.87 7.61
C ILE A 238 12.75 -1.86 8.29
N GLU A 239 12.97 -2.80 9.22
CA GLU A 239 14.24 -2.91 9.94
C GLU A 239 15.41 -3.28 9.00
N ALA A 240 15.17 -4.11 8.00
CA ALA A 240 16.17 -4.50 7.00
C ALA A 240 16.38 -3.45 5.89
N GLY A 241 15.50 -2.47 5.75
CA GLY A 241 15.53 -1.49 4.64
C GLY A 241 15.21 -2.11 3.29
N GLU A 242 14.37 -3.14 3.25
CA GLU A 242 13.97 -3.82 2.02
C GLU A 242 12.94 -2.99 1.24
N TYR A 243 13.14 -2.86 -0.08
CA TYR A 243 12.16 -2.17 -0.93
C TYR A 243 10.96 -3.05 -1.26
N TRP A 244 11.18 -4.30 -1.72
CA TRP A 244 10.12 -5.23 -2.08
C TRP A 244 9.73 -6.11 -0.89
N ILE A 245 8.48 -6.01 -0.42
CA ILE A 245 7.96 -6.88 0.63
C ILE A 245 7.04 -7.91 -0.02
N PHE A 246 7.61 -9.00 -0.53
CA PHE A 246 6.86 -10.14 -1.00
C PHE A 246 6.54 -11.08 0.17
N THR A 247 5.27 -11.40 0.33
CA THR A 247 4.79 -12.24 1.42
C THR A 247 4.39 -13.66 0.97
N HIS A 248 4.30 -13.87 -0.34
CA HIS A 248 3.79 -15.10 -0.97
C HIS A 248 4.78 -15.61 -2.01
N PRO A 249 5.78 -16.41 -1.61
CA PRO A 249 6.87 -16.85 -2.49
C PRO A 249 6.40 -17.71 -3.67
N GLU A 250 5.24 -18.34 -3.58
CA GLU A 250 4.63 -19.14 -4.64
C GLU A 250 4.28 -18.33 -5.91
N TRP A 251 4.13 -17.01 -5.79
CA TRP A 251 3.87 -16.13 -6.93
C TRP A 251 5.11 -15.88 -7.80
N LYS A 252 6.29 -16.29 -7.33
CA LYS A 252 7.55 -16.05 -8.05
C LYS A 252 7.51 -16.60 -9.48
N ALA A 253 7.07 -17.86 -9.65
CA ALA A 253 7.04 -18.51 -10.96
C ALA A 253 6.11 -17.76 -11.95
N MET A 254 4.95 -17.27 -11.48
CA MET A 254 4.03 -16.49 -12.32
C MET A 254 4.62 -15.11 -12.67
N THR A 255 5.33 -14.49 -11.73
CA THR A 255 6.04 -13.21 -11.97
C THR A 255 7.13 -13.40 -13.05
N GLU A 256 7.88 -14.48 -13.00
CA GLU A 256 8.89 -14.84 -14.01
C GLU A 256 8.24 -15.01 -15.39
N LEU A 257 7.10 -15.71 -15.49
CA LEU A 257 6.38 -15.91 -16.75
C LEU A 257 5.93 -14.56 -17.36
N VAL A 258 5.29 -13.68 -16.58
CA VAL A 258 4.85 -12.35 -17.05
C VAL A 258 6.06 -11.52 -17.50
N THR A 259 7.15 -11.55 -16.75
CA THR A 259 8.38 -10.81 -17.09
C THR A 259 9.01 -11.35 -18.39
N GLN A 260 9.07 -12.67 -18.56
CA GLN A 260 9.60 -13.29 -19.76
C GLN A 260 8.75 -12.99 -21.00
N ASP A 261 7.40 -13.03 -20.88
CA ASP A 261 6.50 -12.67 -21.96
C ASP A 261 6.76 -11.23 -22.42
N MET A 262 6.83 -10.29 -21.48
CA MET A 262 7.15 -8.89 -21.77
C MET A 262 8.52 -8.75 -22.45
N LEU A 263 9.58 -9.38 -21.90
CA LEU A 263 10.93 -9.29 -22.44
C LEU A 263 11.03 -9.94 -23.83
N SER A 264 10.33 -11.03 -24.08
CA SER A 264 10.30 -11.72 -25.37
C SER A 264 9.67 -10.87 -26.49
N SER A 265 8.90 -9.86 -26.11
CA SER A 265 8.22 -8.96 -27.06
C SER A 265 9.13 -7.83 -27.58
N PHE A 266 10.33 -7.65 -27.00
CA PHE A 266 11.30 -6.69 -27.52
C PHE A 266 11.91 -7.23 -28.83
N GLY A 267 11.67 -6.51 -29.92
CA GLY A 267 12.18 -6.80 -31.25
C GLY A 267 13.26 -5.80 -31.71
N PRO A 268 13.69 -5.88 -32.98
CA PRO A 268 14.57 -4.87 -33.56
C PRO A 268 13.89 -3.50 -33.61
N SER A 269 14.67 -2.43 -33.65
CA SER A 269 14.16 -1.07 -33.79
C SER A 269 13.20 -0.95 -34.99
N ALA A 270 12.09 -0.26 -34.79
CA ALA A 270 11.14 0.06 -35.88
C ALA A 270 11.76 0.97 -36.95
N ASP A 271 12.78 1.75 -36.59
CA ASP A 271 13.61 2.54 -37.51
C ASP A 271 15.08 2.10 -37.40
N PRO A 272 15.62 1.42 -38.41
CA PRO A 272 17.03 0.98 -38.43
C PRO A 272 18.05 2.14 -38.38
N ALA A 273 17.63 3.37 -38.73
CA ALA A 273 18.48 4.56 -38.66
C ALA A 273 18.50 5.20 -37.25
N TYR A 274 17.54 4.85 -36.39
CA TYR A 274 17.47 5.32 -35.02
C TYR A 274 18.53 4.65 -34.15
N LYS A 275 19.36 5.46 -33.50
CA LYS A 275 20.50 4.98 -32.72
C LYS A 275 20.15 4.58 -31.26
N GLY A 276 18.88 4.65 -30.90
CA GLY A 276 18.41 4.37 -29.55
C GLY A 276 18.39 5.60 -28.63
N ASP A 277 17.70 5.47 -27.51
CA ASP A 277 17.72 6.46 -26.44
C ASP A 277 19.08 6.39 -25.69
N ASP A 278 19.55 7.54 -25.23
CA ASP A 278 20.73 7.62 -24.35
C ASP A 278 20.36 7.19 -22.92
N ILE A 279 20.25 5.88 -22.73
CA ILE A 279 19.91 5.30 -21.41
C ILE A 279 20.99 5.61 -20.39
N ASP A 280 22.27 5.58 -20.77
CA ASP A 280 23.39 5.91 -19.87
C ASP A 280 23.33 7.37 -19.44
N GLY A 281 23.00 8.29 -20.37
CA GLY A 281 22.77 9.69 -20.05
C GLY A 281 21.57 9.91 -19.12
N LEU A 282 20.47 9.18 -19.29
CA LEU A 282 19.34 9.19 -18.38
C LEU A 282 19.71 8.69 -16.98
N ILE A 283 20.49 7.62 -16.88
CA ILE A 283 20.98 7.10 -15.60
C ILE A 283 21.92 8.13 -14.96
N ALA A 284 22.84 8.72 -15.72
CA ALA A 284 23.76 9.73 -15.22
C ALA A 284 23.05 11.00 -14.72
N ALA A 285 22.02 11.46 -15.46
CA ALA A 285 21.17 12.59 -15.05
C ALA A 285 20.42 12.34 -13.73
N ASN A 286 20.16 11.07 -13.42
CA ASN A 286 19.58 10.62 -12.15
C ASN A 286 20.64 10.32 -11.06
N GLY A 287 21.85 10.86 -11.19
CA GLY A 287 22.93 10.65 -10.24
C GLY A 287 23.49 9.22 -10.22
N GLY A 288 23.42 8.51 -11.34
CA GLY A 288 23.87 7.11 -11.48
C GLY A 288 22.96 6.13 -10.74
N ARG A 289 21.67 6.46 -10.57
CA ARG A 289 20.70 5.61 -9.88
C ARG A 289 19.54 5.26 -10.80
N MET A 290 19.21 4.00 -10.83
CA MET A 290 17.94 3.50 -11.37
C MET A 290 17.25 2.63 -10.33
N PHE A 291 15.92 2.76 -10.22
CA PHE A 291 15.15 2.04 -9.22
C PHE A 291 15.67 2.19 -7.78
N GLY A 292 16.23 3.37 -7.43
CA GLY A 292 16.77 3.66 -6.10
C GLY A 292 18.10 2.94 -5.77
N ALA A 293 18.67 2.21 -6.71
CA ALA A 293 19.99 1.58 -6.59
C ALA A 293 21.02 2.31 -7.45
N LYS A 294 22.30 2.28 -7.05
CA LYS A 294 23.39 2.61 -7.98
C LYS A 294 23.45 1.51 -9.05
N VAL A 295 23.44 1.87 -10.30
CA VAL A 295 23.59 0.99 -11.46
C VAL A 295 25.03 1.07 -11.93
#